data_50fca5337bbc9e9e8ee8eefd7167bce8
#
_entry.id   50fca5337bbc9e9e8ee8eefd7167bce8
#
_cell.length_a   1.000
_cell.length_b   1.000
_cell.length_c   1.000
_cell.angle_alpha   90.00
_cell.angle_beta   90.00
_cell.angle_gamma   90.00
#
_symmetry.space_group_name_H-M   'P 1'
#
loop_
_entity.id
_entity.type
_entity.pdbx_description
1 polymer ?
#
loop_
_entity_poly.entity_id
_entity_poly.type
_entity_poly.pdbx_seq_one_letter_code
_entity_poly.pdbx_strand_id
1 'polypeptide(L)'
;MKRFWLVVGCVGTFMAVTILTALAVPREIGIAIDKVVQLLFAVAALFAYARQRNAWMTAAMTSLTIGLSAWIWGQQILGVQLPSTTIAPLGFTMVPVLCLAALVVKAQQRRADDLLPNYRSRTVVVLDGLIVVLDGLIVIGSLFVLTWVSALESLTRAWATEGPGFATVVAHPAAYLVLLVAIVVMSWTHQSVRQWPMLFVALAGVAQSSSGWVFAFYISKGITAIPATADIGFMLCPAFFLLSALAPVRNLEPTSGRMRMADLLHLLVPYLPLAITGLFVLWNTATGGRLNPMEIYVGLAVVCFVIVRQLLTMMDNVRLMDQLRISREQLRHEATHDPLTSVANRSLFRERLDRALAVRDRSRPLILLFIDVDGFKAVNDNHGHAEGDYVLRNVAARLEHSVRPEDTVARLGGDEFGVLVDGGDADEIGARLLASLSHPHEVHGRIHRVHASIGVAQRFSYDPTVTADDVLGAADAAMYTAKRLGKGMVVVHGSPLPEMT
;
A
#
# COMPACT_ATOMS: atom_id res chain seq x y z
N MET A 1 17.28 20.58 -9.71
CA MET A 1 16.65 19.99 -10.92
C MET A 1 17.28 20.48 -12.22
N LYS A 2 17.24 21.80 -12.56
CA LYS A 2 17.77 22.31 -13.84
C LYS A 2 19.24 21.92 -14.10
N ARG A 3 20.13 22.05 -13.09
CA ARG A 3 21.56 21.66 -13.21
C ARG A 3 21.76 20.16 -13.47
N PHE A 4 20.95 19.30 -12.86
CA PHE A 4 21.01 17.85 -13.08
C PHE A 4 20.64 17.49 -14.52
N TRP A 5 19.53 18.05 -15.06
CA TRP A 5 19.13 17.81 -16.45
C TRP A 5 20.13 18.35 -17.47
N LEU A 6 20.83 19.40 -17.13
CA LEU A 6 21.95 19.88 -17.95
C LEU A 6 23.10 18.85 -17.97
N VAL A 7 23.44 18.25 -16.83
CA VAL A 7 24.43 17.16 -16.77
C VAL A 7 23.96 15.95 -17.59
N VAL A 8 22.69 15.55 -17.48
CA VAL A 8 22.12 14.46 -18.30
C VAL A 8 22.25 14.77 -19.80
N GLY A 9 21.95 16.01 -20.20
CA GLY A 9 22.12 16.46 -21.59
C GLY A 9 23.57 16.39 -22.03
N CYS A 10 24.52 16.90 -21.24
CA CYS A 10 25.95 16.85 -21.56
C CYS A 10 26.48 15.42 -21.68
N VAL A 11 26.13 14.54 -20.74
CA VAL A 11 26.53 13.12 -20.77
C VAL A 11 25.91 12.45 -22.00
N GLY A 12 24.61 12.68 -22.26
CA GLY A 12 23.92 12.11 -23.43
C GLY A 12 24.55 12.57 -24.76
N THR A 13 24.85 13.84 -24.92
CA THR A 13 25.53 14.38 -26.12
C THR A 13 26.93 13.79 -26.27
N PHE A 14 27.73 13.75 -25.20
CA PHE A 14 29.05 13.15 -25.20
C PHE A 14 28.99 11.69 -25.63
N MET A 15 28.07 10.90 -25.05
CA MET A 15 27.88 9.48 -25.39
C MET A 15 27.47 9.31 -26.86
N ALA A 16 26.53 10.14 -27.35
CA ALA A 16 26.11 10.06 -28.75
C ALA A 16 27.27 10.33 -29.70
N VAL A 17 28.07 11.40 -29.45
CA VAL A 17 29.28 11.71 -30.26
C VAL A 17 30.27 10.56 -30.18
N THR A 18 30.53 10.00 -29.01
CA THR A 18 31.47 8.88 -28.83
C THR A 18 31.04 7.65 -29.59
N ILE A 19 29.74 7.29 -29.51
CA ILE A 19 29.17 6.15 -30.24
C ILE A 19 29.31 6.35 -31.75
N LEU A 20 28.93 7.53 -32.24
CA LEU A 20 29.09 7.84 -33.68
C LEU A 20 30.54 7.78 -34.12
N THR A 21 31.48 8.30 -33.32
CA THR A 21 32.91 8.24 -33.61
C THR A 21 33.41 6.77 -33.63
N ALA A 22 33.03 5.97 -32.63
CA ALA A 22 33.43 4.55 -32.56
C ALA A 22 32.88 3.73 -33.74
N LEU A 23 31.71 4.11 -34.28
CA LEU A 23 31.13 3.47 -35.47
C LEU A 23 31.78 3.93 -36.77
N ALA A 24 32.36 5.12 -36.82
CA ALA A 24 32.97 5.74 -38.01
C ALA A 24 34.45 5.35 -38.23
N VAL A 25 35.14 4.84 -37.21
CA VAL A 25 36.55 4.46 -37.27
C VAL A 25 36.72 2.94 -37.45
N PRO A 26 37.96 2.49 -37.86
CA PRO A 26 38.26 1.05 -37.87
C PRO A 26 37.92 0.39 -36.53
N ARG A 27 37.41 -0.86 -36.59
CA ARG A 27 36.87 -1.59 -35.46
C ARG A 27 37.80 -1.63 -34.22
N GLU A 28 39.05 -1.86 -34.41
CA GLU A 28 40.04 -1.91 -33.32
C GLU A 28 40.16 -0.60 -32.57
N ILE A 29 40.18 0.52 -33.31
CA ILE A 29 40.19 1.87 -32.73
C ILE A 29 38.84 2.15 -32.02
N GLY A 30 37.72 1.74 -32.64
CA GLY A 30 36.38 1.91 -32.06
C GLY A 30 36.25 1.19 -30.71
N ILE A 31 36.74 -0.06 -30.62
CA ILE A 31 36.77 -0.83 -29.37
C ILE A 31 37.67 -0.16 -28.32
N ALA A 32 38.81 0.37 -28.71
CA ALA A 32 39.70 1.06 -27.79
C ALA A 32 39.07 2.34 -27.23
N ILE A 33 38.42 3.15 -28.08
CA ILE A 33 37.64 4.33 -27.67
C ILE A 33 36.55 3.94 -26.69
N ASP A 34 35.78 2.89 -27.01
CA ASP A 34 34.69 2.39 -26.16
C ASP A 34 35.21 2.02 -24.75
N LYS A 35 36.27 1.22 -24.66
CA LYS A 35 36.79 0.76 -23.36
C LYS A 35 37.42 1.89 -22.53
N VAL A 36 38.06 2.86 -23.15
CA VAL A 36 38.58 4.05 -22.47
C VAL A 36 37.44 4.90 -21.92
N VAL A 37 36.39 5.13 -22.70
CA VAL A 37 35.21 5.91 -22.25
C VAL A 37 34.47 5.18 -21.15
N GLN A 38 34.25 3.87 -21.25
CA GLN A 38 33.68 3.05 -20.18
C GLN A 38 34.47 3.22 -18.87
N LEU A 39 35.81 3.11 -18.94
CA LEU A 39 36.70 3.27 -17.79
C LEU A 39 36.57 4.68 -17.17
N LEU A 40 36.57 5.73 -17.97
CA LEU A 40 36.42 7.10 -17.50
C LEU A 40 35.10 7.29 -16.73
N PHE A 41 33.98 6.80 -17.28
CA PHE A 41 32.68 6.88 -16.60
C PHE A 41 32.63 6.00 -15.35
N ALA A 42 33.24 4.81 -15.35
CA ALA A 42 33.30 3.92 -14.19
C ALA A 42 34.08 4.59 -13.03
N VAL A 43 35.23 5.20 -13.34
CA VAL A 43 36.05 5.95 -12.37
C VAL A 43 35.28 7.18 -11.84
N ALA A 44 34.61 7.95 -12.71
CA ALA A 44 33.79 9.08 -12.30
C ALA A 44 32.64 8.64 -11.39
N ALA A 45 31.96 7.55 -11.71
CA ALA A 45 30.90 6.97 -10.88
C ALA A 45 31.45 6.47 -9.54
N LEU A 46 32.63 5.83 -9.53
CA LEU A 46 33.32 5.40 -8.31
C LEU A 46 33.54 6.57 -7.35
N PHE A 47 34.13 7.67 -7.82
CA PHE A 47 34.34 8.85 -6.98
C PHE A 47 33.02 9.49 -6.51
N ALA A 48 31.99 9.51 -7.35
CA ALA A 48 30.68 10.05 -6.98
C ALA A 48 30.02 9.23 -5.86
N TYR A 49 30.03 7.90 -5.94
CA TYR A 49 29.48 7.03 -4.90
C TYR A 49 30.35 7.01 -3.63
N ALA A 50 31.67 7.07 -3.75
CA ALA A 50 32.58 7.18 -2.60
C ALA A 50 32.28 8.47 -1.80
N ARG A 51 32.10 9.59 -2.49
CA ARG A 51 31.72 10.87 -1.86
C ARG A 51 30.38 10.80 -1.14
N GLN A 52 29.44 10.00 -1.63
CA GLN A 52 28.14 9.76 -0.98
C GLN A 52 28.22 8.75 0.18
N ARG A 53 29.37 8.16 0.47
CA ARG A 53 29.60 7.10 1.47
C ARG A 53 28.72 5.86 1.22
N ASN A 54 28.39 5.57 -0.03
CA ASN A 54 27.65 4.36 -0.41
C ASN A 54 28.65 3.21 -0.65
N ALA A 55 28.99 2.48 0.42
CA ALA A 55 30.02 1.46 0.39
C ALA A 55 29.79 0.38 -0.69
N TRP A 56 28.56 -0.12 -0.83
CA TRP A 56 28.23 -1.19 -1.78
C TRP A 56 28.32 -0.74 -3.24
N MET A 57 27.78 0.45 -3.56
CA MET A 57 27.89 1.00 -4.90
C MET A 57 29.34 1.42 -5.23
N THR A 58 30.08 1.88 -4.24
CA THR A 58 31.52 2.13 -4.39
C THR A 58 32.27 0.83 -4.71
N ALA A 59 31.99 -0.26 -3.99
CA ALA A 59 32.57 -1.57 -4.26
C ALA A 59 32.19 -2.08 -5.66
N ALA A 60 30.94 -1.89 -6.10
CA ALA A 60 30.49 -2.27 -7.44
C ALA A 60 31.27 -1.51 -8.53
N MET A 61 31.44 -0.20 -8.38
CA MET A 61 32.22 0.61 -9.33
C MET A 61 33.71 0.30 -9.29
N THR A 62 34.26 -0.04 -8.12
CA THR A 62 35.65 -0.53 -8.00
C THR A 62 35.82 -1.83 -8.77
N SER A 63 34.89 -2.77 -8.63
CA SER A 63 34.90 -4.03 -9.37
C SER A 63 34.84 -3.83 -10.89
N LEU A 64 33.96 -2.93 -11.35
CA LEU A 64 33.85 -2.56 -12.76
C LEU A 64 35.15 -1.94 -13.28
N THR A 65 35.73 -1.01 -12.52
CA THR A 65 37.00 -0.36 -12.87
C THR A 65 38.13 -1.34 -12.99
N ILE A 66 38.23 -2.27 -12.04
CA ILE A 66 39.27 -3.37 -12.08
C ILE A 66 39.02 -4.23 -13.31
N GLY A 67 37.77 -4.66 -13.57
CA GLY A 67 37.45 -5.48 -14.74
C GLY A 67 37.82 -4.83 -16.06
N LEU A 68 37.46 -3.53 -16.24
CA LEU A 68 37.81 -2.75 -17.43
C LEU A 68 39.31 -2.54 -17.57
N SER A 69 40.01 -2.21 -16.48
CA SER A 69 41.45 -2.04 -16.47
C SER A 69 42.17 -3.33 -16.84
N ALA A 70 41.77 -4.46 -16.26
CA ALA A 70 42.33 -5.77 -16.57
C ALA A 70 42.11 -6.18 -18.03
N TRP A 71 40.92 -5.82 -18.57
CA TRP A 71 40.60 -6.04 -19.99
C TRP A 71 41.52 -5.22 -20.91
N ILE A 72 41.69 -3.90 -20.66
CA ILE A 72 42.51 -2.99 -21.44
C ILE A 72 43.99 -3.49 -21.41
N TRP A 73 44.51 -3.80 -20.22
CA TRP A 73 45.87 -4.33 -20.08
C TRP A 73 46.06 -5.67 -20.79
N GLY A 74 45.13 -6.61 -20.57
CA GLY A 74 45.23 -7.93 -21.15
C GLY A 74 45.19 -7.95 -22.66
N GLN A 75 44.15 -7.32 -23.25
CA GLN A 75 43.93 -7.36 -24.69
C GLN A 75 44.73 -6.31 -25.47
N GLN A 76 44.75 -5.07 -24.98
CA GLN A 76 45.33 -3.96 -25.73
C GLN A 76 46.87 -3.85 -25.57
N ILE A 77 47.42 -4.24 -24.41
CA ILE A 77 48.84 -4.07 -24.12
C ILE A 77 49.56 -5.40 -24.20
N LEU A 78 49.03 -6.50 -23.65
CA LEU A 78 49.70 -7.81 -23.62
C LEU A 78 49.27 -8.75 -24.74
N GLY A 79 48.22 -8.39 -25.54
CA GLY A 79 47.71 -9.23 -26.63
C GLY A 79 47.09 -10.57 -26.17
N VAL A 80 46.77 -10.73 -24.88
CA VAL A 80 46.26 -11.96 -24.29
C VAL A 80 44.73 -11.99 -24.50
N GLN A 81 44.23 -13.13 -25.02
CA GLN A 81 42.78 -13.27 -25.21
C GLN A 81 42.04 -13.43 -23.88
N LEU A 82 40.86 -12.78 -23.76
CA LEU A 82 40.00 -12.74 -22.56
C LEU A 82 39.71 -14.08 -21.89
N PRO A 83 39.52 -15.22 -22.58
CA PRO A 83 39.25 -16.49 -21.93
C PRO A 83 40.40 -16.99 -21.02
N SER A 84 41.61 -16.47 -21.19
CA SER A 84 42.78 -16.86 -20.38
C SER A 84 42.99 -15.99 -19.13
N THR A 85 42.17 -14.90 -18.94
CA THR A 85 42.27 -14.05 -17.76
C THR A 85 41.05 -14.20 -16.89
N THR A 86 41.21 -14.52 -15.61
CA THR A 86 40.07 -14.65 -14.66
C THR A 86 39.62 -13.31 -14.06
N ILE A 87 40.46 -12.28 -14.07
CA ILE A 87 40.24 -11.00 -13.37
C ILE A 87 39.18 -10.15 -14.06
N ALA A 88 39.26 -9.99 -15.38
CA ALA A 88 38.26 -9.15 -16.10
C ALA A 88 36.84 -9.71 -16.02
N PRO A 89 36.59 -11.00 -16.29
CA PRO A 89 35.26 -11.60 -16.13
C PRO A 89 34.72 -11.52 -14.70
N LEU A 90 35.55 -11.77 -13.69
CA LEU A 90 35.17 -11.65 -12.29
C LEU A 90 34.80 -10.21 -11.93
N GLY A 91 35.58 -9.23 -12.41
CA GLY A 91 35.27 -7.80 -12.20
C GLY A 91 33.90 -7.41 -12.72
N PHE A 92 33.54 -7.91 -13.92
CA PHE A 92 32.22 -7.60 -14.52
C PHE A 92 31.06 -8.33 -13.83
N THR A 93 31.23 -9.60 -13.43
CA THR A 93 30.17 -10.40 -12.80
C THR A 93 29.88 -9.99 -11.37
N MET A 94 30.84 -9.41 -10.66
CA MET A 94 30.61 -8.90 -9.30
C MET A 94 29.77 -7.61 -9.24
N VAL A 95 29.72 -6.81 -10.29
CA VAL A 95 28.95 -5.55 -10.32
C VAL A 95 27.47 -5.75 -9.99
N PRO A 96 26.69 -6.59 -10.69
CA PRO A 96 25.29 -6.79 -10.38
C PRO A 96 25.06 -7.39 -8.99
N VAL A 97 25.96 -8.25 -8.50
CA VAL A 97 25.87 -8.83 -7.16
C VAL A 97 26.03 -7.76 -6.08
N LEU A 98 27.03 -6.89 -6.23
CA LEU A 98 27.25 -5.77 -5.29
C LEU A 98 26.15 -4.70 -5.37
N CYS A 99 25.62 -4.43 -6.55
CA CYS A 99 24.44 -3.56 -6.72
C CYS A 99 23.21 -4.16 -6.03
N LEU A 100 22.99 -5.46 -6.15
CA LEU A 100 21.91 -6.17 -5.46
C LEU A 100 22.07 -6.07 -3.94
N ALA A 101 23.28 -6.28 -3.42
CA ALA A 101 23.58 -6.09 -1.99
C ALA A 101 23.29 -4.65 -1.53
N ALA A 102 23.68 -3.64 -2.33
CA ALA A 102 23.35 -2.24 -2.06
C ALA A 102 21.85 -2.00 -1.92
N LEU A 103 21.06 -2.62 -2.79
CA LEU A 103 19.59 -2.52 -2.78
C LEU A 103 18.99 -3.18 -1.53
N VAL A 104 19.44 -4.39 -1.19
CA VAL A 104 18.96 -5.13 -0.01
C VAL A 104 19.26 -4.37 1.28
N VAL A 105 20.50 -3.87 1.44
CA VAL A 105 20.89 -3.08 2.62
C VAL A 105 20.06 -1.80 2.73
N LYS A 106 19.83 -1.09 1.62
CA LYS A 106 19.00 0.11 1.60
C LYS A 106 17.54 -0.20 1.96
N ALA A 107 17.01 -1.35 1.55
CA ALA A 107 15.67 -1.80 1.93
C ALA A 107 15.58 -2.11 3.42
N GLN A 108 16.62 -2.77 3.99
CA GLN A 108 16.67 -3.11 5.41
C GLN A 108 16.78 -1.86 6.31
N GLN A 109 17.63 -0.89 5.94
CA GLN A 109 17.79 0.36 6.70
C GLN A 109 16.48 1.13 6.78
N ARG A 110 15.73 1.23 5.69
CA ARG A 110 14.42 1.89 5.68
C ARG A 110 13.35 1.14 6.47
N ARG A 111 13.37 -0.20 6.47
CA ARG A 111 12.49 -0.98 7.36
C ARG A 111 12.72 -0.68 8.83
N ALA A 112 13.95 -0.38 9.23
CA ALA A 112 14.26 0.02 10.60
C ALA A 112 13.71 1.42 10.93
N ASP A 113 13.73 2.35 9.98
CA ASP A 113 13.21 3.71 10.15
C ASP A 113 11.67 3.78 10.13
N ASP A 114 11.00 2.88 9.38
CA ASP A 114 9.52 2.76 9.29
C ASP A 114 8.91 1.97 10.47
N LEU A 115 9.73 1.39 11.36
CA LEU A 115 9.32 0.65 12.57
C LEU A 115 8.96 1.58 13.74
N LEU A 116 8.30 2.72 13.49
CA LEU A 116 7.49 3.36 14.51
C LEU A 116 6.22 2.51 14.74
N PRO A 117 5.78 2.34 16.02
CA PRO A 117 4.92 1.24 16.42
C PRO A 117 3.47 1.48 16.03
N ASN A 118 3.05 1.10 14.84
CA ASN A 118 1.65 0.94 14.49
C ASN A 118 1.42 -0.44 13.87
N TYR A 119 1.02 -1.39 14.71
CA TYR A 119 0.17 -2.57 14.50
C TYR A 119 0.08 -3.20 13.08
N ARG A 120 1.18 -3.31 12.34
CA ARG A 120 1.22 -4.32 11.27
C ARG A 120 1.61 -5.65 11.89
N SER A 121 0.67 -6.60 11.91
CA SER A 121 0.96 -7.95 12.41
C SER A 121 2.15 -8.54 11.63
N ARG A 122 3.03 -9.28 12.32
CA ARG A 122 4.19 -9.96 11.70
C ARG A 122 3.80 -10.78 10.46
N THR A 123 2.59 -11.32 10.44
CA THR A 123 2.00 -12.08 9.33
C THR A 123 1.84 -11.26 8.04
N VAL A 124 1.44 -10.00 8.11
CA VAL A 124 1.27 -9.13 6.94
C VAL A 124 2.64 -8.81 6.32
N VAL A 125 3.65 -8.53 7.14
CA VAL A 125 5.01 -8.24 6.67
C VAL A 125 5.64 -9.45 5.98
N VAL A 126 5.39 -10.66 6.50
CA VAL A 126 5.89 -11.91 5.89
C VAL A 126 5.17 -12.20 4.57
N LEU A 127 3.86 -11.98 4.50
CA LEU A 127 3.05 -12.21 3.30
C LEU A 127 3.46 -11.26 2.17
N ASP A 128 3.58 -9.97 2.45
CA ASP A 128 4.08 -8.97 1.51
C ASP A 128 5.48 -9.34 0.99
N GLY A 129 6.37 -9.79 1.89
CA GLY A 129 7.71 -10.23 1.52
C GLY A 129 7.69 -11.46 0.61
N LEU A 130 6.79 -12.40 0.84
CA LEU A 130 6.65 -13.62 0.03
C LEU A 130 6.11 -13.32 -1.37
N ILE A 131 5.11 -12.43 -1.48
CA ILE A 131 4.58 -11.98 -2.78
C ILE A 131 5.70 -11.35 -3.62
N VAL A 132 6.50 -10.49 -3.02
CA VAL A 132 7.65 -9.84 -3.67
C VAL A 132 8.68 -10.86 -4.18
N VAL A 133 9.00 -11.87 -3.38
CA VAL A 133 9.90 -12.95 -3.80
C VAL A 133 9.33 -13.74 -4.98
N LEU A 134 8.03 -14.04 -4.92
CA LEU A 134 7.34 -14.75 -6.02
C LEU A 134 7.33 -13.93 -7.31
N ASP A 135 7.04 -12.61 -7.23
CA ASP A 135 7.12 -11.71 -8.40
C ASP A 135 8.52 -11.74 -9.02
N GLY A 136 9.58 -11.71 -8.20
CA GLY A 136 10.96 -11.88 -8.64
C GLY A 136 11.21 -13.21 -9.35
N LEU A 137 10.75 -14.31 -8.77
CA LEU A 137 10.91 -15.65 -9.34
C LEU A 137 10.14 -15.82 -10.66
N ILE A 138 8.94 -15.27 -10.78
CA ILE A 138 8.15 -15.27 -12.02
C ILE A 138 8.90 -14.55 -13.12
N VAL A 139 9.42 -13.36 -12.87
CA VAL A 139 10.15 -12.59 -13.87
C VAL A 139 11.47 -13.28 -14.25
N ILE A 140 12.24 -13.74 -13.28
CA ILE A 140 13.51 -14.45 -13.53
C ILE A 140 13.27 -15.74 -14.34
N GLY A 141 12.28 -16.54 -13.93
CA GLY A 141 11.97 -17.79 -14.64
C GLY A 141 11.47 -17.54 -16.06
N SER A 142 10.61 -16.52 -16.26
CA SER A 142 10.09 -16.15 -17.59
C SER A 142 11.24 -15.70 -18.51
N LEU A 143 12.10 -14.83 -18.01
CA LEU A 143 13.24 -14.35 -18.78
C LEU A 143 14.29 -15.44 -19.03
N PHE A 144 14.45 -16.38 -18.09
CA PHE A 144 15.29 -17.55 -18.29
C PHE A 144 14.78 -18.43 -19.45
N VAL A 145 13.48 -18.74 -19.48
CA VAL A 145 12.87 -19.52 -20.58
C VAL A 145 13.05 -18.79 -21.90
N LEU A 146 12.71 -17.49 -21.96
CA LEU A 146 12.86 -16.68 -23.17
C LEU A 146 14.29 -16.72 -23.70
N THR A 147 15.26 -16.57 -22.81
CA THR A 147 16.67 -16.57 -23.14
C THR A 147 17.16 -17.95 -23.57
N TRP A 148 16.71 -18.99 -22.89
CA TRP A 148 17.07 -20.37 -23.22
C TRP A 148 16.61 -20.73 -24.62
N VAL A 149 15.35 -20.51 -24.95
CA VAL A 149 14.77 -20.82 -26.25
C VAL A 149 15.41 -19.98 -27.35
N SER A 150 15.75 -18.71 -27.10
CA SER A 150 16.24 -17.80 -28.14
C SER A 150 17.75 -17.97 -28.44
N ALA A 151 18.56 -18.24 -27.44
CA ALA A 151 20.02 -18.19 -27.61
C ALA A 151 20.80 -19.33 -26.91
N LEU A 152 20.39 -19.76 -25.73
CA LEU A 152 21.20 -20.65 -24.90
C LEU A 152 21.26 -22.07 -25.45
N GLU A 153 20.19 -22.58 -26.03
CA GLU A 153 20.16 -23.93 -26.59
C GLU A 153 21.15 -24.08 -27.75
N SER A 154 21.24 -23.07 -28.60
CA SER A 154 22.21 -23.05 -29.70
C SER A 154 23.65 -22.93 -29.19
N LEU A 155 23.88 -22.17 -28.11
CA LEU A 155 25.17 -22.01 -27.46
C LEU A 155 25.60 -23.29 -26.75
N THR A 156 24.74 -24.00 -26.04
CA THR A 156 25.10 -25.27 -25.36
C THR A 156 25.42 -26.36 -26.34
N ARG A 157 24.76 -26.43 -27.49
CA ARG A 157 25.08 -27.38 -28.54
C ARG A 157 26.41 -27.06 -29.23
N ALA A 158 26.72 -25.78 -29.42
CA ALA A 158 27.98 -25.37 -30.07
C ALA A 158 29.21 -25.50 -29.16
N TRP A 159 29.03 -25.40 -27.83
CA TRP A 159 30.12 -25.30 -26.87
C TRP A 159 30.21 -26.45 -25.87
N ALA A 160 29.46 -27.52 -26.08
CA ALA A 160 29.54 -28.74 -25.24
C ALA A 160 30.97 -29.33 -25.15
N THR A 161 31.92 -28.85 -25.96
CA THR A 161 33.31 -29.29 -26.06
C THR A 161 34.33 -28.27 -25.53
N GLU A 162 33.96 -27.02 -25.22
CA GLU A 162 34.95 -25.97 -24.88
C GLU A 162 34.63 -25.30 -23.53
N GLY A 163 35.28 -25.69 -22.51
CA GLY A 163 35.66 -25.16 -21.20
C GLY A 163 34.98 -23.92 -20.58
N PRO A 164 35.59 -23.29 -19.56
CA PRO A 164 34.97 -22.33 -18.59
C PRO A 164 34.50 -21.01 -19.18
N GLY A 165 34.77 -20.69 -20.44
CA GLY A 165 34.32 -19.45 -21.10
C GLY A 165 32.80 -19.34 -21.28
N PHE A 166 32.07 -20.45 -21.45
CA PHE A 166 30.63 -20.51 -21.62
C PHE A 166 29.89 -19.95 -20.40
N ALA A 167 30.25 -20.36 -19.20
CA ALA A 167 29.59 -19.90 -17.97
C ALA A 167 29.66 -18.37 -17.82
N THR A 168 30.77 -17.75 -18.25
CA THR A 168 30.95 -16.28 -18.14
C THR A 168 30.08 -15.50 -19.13
N VAL A 169 29.97 -15.99 -20.37
CA VAL A 169 29.19 -15.33 -21.44
C VAL A 169 27.68 -15.31 -21.10
N VAL A 170 27.21 -16.34 -20.42
CA VAL A 170 25.79 -16.48 -20.05
C VAL A 170 25.49 -15.89 -18.67
N ALA A 171 26.34 -16.16 -17.69
CA ALA A 171 26.12 -15.70 -16.32
C ALA A 171 26.13 -14.18 -16.19
N HIS A 172 26.92 -13.49 -16.99
CA HIS A 172 27.05 -12.05 -16.92
C HIS A 172 25.74 -11.30 -17.30
N PRO A 173 25.14 -11.46 -18.50
CA PRO A 173 23.88 -10.81 -18.83
C PRO A 173 22.72 -11.30 -17.95
N ALA A 174 22.72 -12.56 -17.52
CA ALA A 174 21.71 -13.09 -16.60
C ALA A 174 21.76 -12.40 -15.22
N ALA A 175 22.95 -12.13 -14.69
CA ALA A 175 23.10 -11.43 -13.41
C ALA A 175 22.56 -9.99 -13.46
N TYR A 176 22.76 -9.26 -14.56
CA TYR A 176 22.16 -7.92 -14.75
C TYR A 176 20.64 -7.97 -14.93
N LEU A 177 20.14 -9.04 -15.50
CA LEU A 177 18.71 -9.28 -15.59
C LEU A 177 18.08 -9.47 -14.19
N VAL A 178 18.72 -10.28 -13.34
CA VAL A 178 18.33 -10.46 -11.94
C VAL A 178 18.36 -9.12 -11.19
N LEU A 179 19.39 -8.30 -11.41
CA LEU A 179 19.46 -6.96 -10.83
C LEU A 179 18.31 -6.07 -11.30
N LEU A 180 17.98 -6.09 -12.59
CA LEU A 180 16.85 -5.34 -13.15
C LEU A 180 15.53 -5.74 -12.48
N VAL A 181 15.30 -7.05 -12.37
CA VAL A 181 14.11 -7.59 -11.68
C VAL A 181 14.04 -7.13 -10.23
N ALA A 182 15.17 -7.21 -9.51
CA ALA A 182 15.24 -6.74 -8.12
C ALA A 182 14.91 -5.24 -8.01
N ILE A 183 15.39 -4.40 -8.94
CA ILE A 183 15.08 -2.97 -8.97
C ILE A 183 13.58 -2.74 -9.23
N VAL A 184 13.00 -3.45 -10.19
CA VAL A 184 11.57 -3.35 -10.51
C VAL A 184 10.72 -3.75 -9.31
N VAL A 185 11.02 -4.89 -8.70
CA VAL A 185 10.34 -5.41 -7.51
C VAL A 185 10.46 -4.43 -6.34
N MET A 186 11.66 -3.90 -6.06
CA MET A 186 11.86 -2.92 -4.99
C MET A 186 11.20 -1.56 -5.27
N SER A 187 11.18 -1.12 -6.52
CA SER A 187 10.45 0.11 -6.91
C SER A 187 8.96 -0.03 -6.70
N TRP A 188 8.48 -1.23 -6.60
CA TRP A 188 7.08 -1.60 -6.41
C TRP A 188 6.67 -1.64 -4.95
N THR A 189 7.45 -2.31 -4.13
CA THR A 189 7.16 -2.49 -2.71
C THR A 189 7.32 -1.22 -1.88
N HIS A 190 8.13 -0.29 -2.37
CA HIS A 190 8.43 0.96 -1.68
C HIS A 190 8.19 2.18 -2.59
N GLN A 191 7.06 2.88 -2.41
CA GLN A 191 6.76 4.13 -3.15
C GLN A 191 7.88 5.18 -3.02
N SER A 192 8.68 5.12 -1.95
CA SER A 192 9.85 5.97 -1.73
C SER A 192 11.04 5.65 -2.66
N VAL A 193 10.98 4.54 -3.42
CA VAL A 193 12.05 4.10 -4.34
C VAL A 193 11.83 4.63 -5.77
N ARG A 194 10.73 5.28 -6.07
CA ARG A 194 10.51 6.04 -7.32
C ARG A 194 11.45 7.25 -7.42
N GLN A 195 12.75 7.01 -7.38
CA GLN A 195 13.77 8.05 -7.43
C GLN A 195 14.58 7.92 -8.72
N TRP A 196 14.98 9.04 -9.29
CA TRP A 196 15.85 9.10 -10.45
C TRP A 196 17.09 8.20 -10.35
N PRO A 197 17.78 8.07 -9.19
CA PRO A 197 18.90 7.15 -9.05
C PRO A 197 18.57 5.71 -9.43
N MET A 198 17.42 5.19 -9.03
CA MET A 198 17.00 3.82 -9.32
C MET A 198 16.68 3.60 -10.80
N LEU A 199 16.05 4.60 -11.43
CA LEU A 199 15.81 4.55 -12.87
C LEU A 199 17.12 4.42 -13.66
N PHE A 200 18.14 5.18 -13.29
CA PHE A 200 19.43 5.11 -13.97
C PHE A 200 20.16 3.79 -13.70
N VAL A 201 20.05 3.19 -12.52
CA VAL A 201 20.58 1.84 -12.27
C VAL A 201 19.84 0.80 -13.11
N ALA A 202 18.51 0.93 -13.24
CA ALA A 202 17.73 0.05 -14.13
C ALA A 202 18.14 0.19 -15.59
N LEU A 203 18.32 1.42 -16.07
CA LEU A 203 18.81 1.69 -17.44
C LEU A 203 20.21 1.12 -17.67
N ALA A 204 21.12 1.19 -16.67
CA ALA A 204 22.42 0.56 -16.73
C ALA A 204 22.29 -0.98 -16.86
N GLY A 205 21.39 -1.59 -16.10
CA GLY A 205 21.11 -3.04 -16.18
C GLY A 205 20.55 -3.45 -17.54
N VAL A 206 19.59 -2.70 -18.09
CA VAL A 206 19.02 -2.94 -19.43
C VAL A 206 20.10 -2.82 -20.50
N ALA A 207 20.87 -1.74 -20.48
CA ALA A 207 21.93 -1.50 -21.45
C ALA A 207 22.99 -2.63 -21.44
N GLN A 208 23.45 -3.00 -20.26
CA GLN A 208 24.44 -4.08 -20.08
C GLN A 208 23.89 -5.45 -20.53
N SER A 209 22.66 -5.77 -20.12
CA SER A 209 22.02 -7.03 -20.53
C SER A 209 21.80 -7.11 -22.03
N SER A 210 21.30 -6.04 -22.67
CA SER A 210 21.03 -6.04 -24.10
C SER A 210 22.28 -6.29 -24.93
N SER A 211 23.39 -5.60 -24.63
CA SER A 211 24.67 -5.87 -25.28
C SER A 211 25.19 -7.29 -25.00
N GLY A 212 25.07 -7.76 -23.77
CA GLY A 212 25.48 -9.13 -23.41
C GLY A 212 24.73 -10.20 -24.24
N TRP A 213 23.42 -10.02 -24.45
CA TRP A 213 22.62 -10.94 -25.29
C TRP A 213 22.94 -10.83 -26.76
N VAL A 214 23.18 -9.62 -27.28
CA VAL A 214 23.63 -9.45 -28.66
C VAL A 214 24.97 -10.15 -28.89
N PHE A 215 25.90 -10.02 -27.96
CA PHE A 215 27.18 -10.75 -28.02
C PHE A 215 26.98 -12.27 -27.99
N ALA A 216 26.16 -12.78 -27.05
CA ALA A 216 25.87 -14.20 -26.93
C ALA A 216 25.26 -14.74 -28.24
N PHE A 217 24.35 -13.97 -28.87
CA PHE A 217 23.75 -14.34 -30.16
C PHE A 217 24.79 -14.45 -31.29
N TYR A 218 25.69 -13.47 -31.47
CA TYR A 218 26.72 -13.55 -32.51
C TYR A 218 27.68 -14.70 -32.27
N ILE A 219 28.12 -14.91 -31.03
CA ILE A 219 28.98 -16.03 -30.67
C ILE A 219 28.27 -17.36 -30.95
N SER A 220 26.99 -17.50 -30.64
CA SER A 220 26.23 -18.74 -30.92
C SER A 220 26.14 -19.10 -32.39
N LYS A 221 26.24 -18.09 -33.27
CA LYS A 221 26.25 -18.27 -34.72
C LYS A 221 27.67 -18.51 -35.28
N GLY A 222 28.69 -18.59 -34.42
CA GLY A 222 30.08 -18.71 -34.85
C GLY A 222 30.63 -17.46 -35.54
N ILE A 223 29.96 -16.31 -35.38
CA ILE A 223 30.37 -15.06 -36.01
C ILE A 223 31.42 -14.38 -35.12
N THR A 224 32.67 -14.41 -35.53
CA THR A 224 33.77 -13.78 -34.82
C THR A 224 33.85 -12.26 -35.05
N ALA A 225 33.32 -11.78 -36.18
CA ALA A 225 33.27 -10.35 -36.51
C ALA A 225 32.00 -9.71 -35.94
N ILE A 226 31.89 -9.56 -34.60
CA ILE A 226 30.77 -8.94 -33.93
C ILE A 226 30.72 -7.45 -34.28
N PRO A 227 29.57 -6.87 -34.73
CA PRO A 227 29.48 -5.44 -35.12
C PRO A 227 29.71 -4.53 -33.91
N ALA A 228 30.29 -3.35 -34.11
CA ALA A 228 30.53 -2.36 -33.04
C ALA A 228 29.24 -1.87 -32.36
N THR A 229 28.09 -2.00 -33.05
CA THR A 229 26.77 -1.71 -32.44
C THR A 229 26.44 -2.61 -31.25
N ALA A 230 27.03 -3.80 -31.14
CA ALA A 230 26.84 -4.68 -30.00
C ALA A 230 27.44 -4.14 -28.69
N ASP A 231 28.44 -3.26 -28.78
CA ASP A 231 29.12 -2.64 -27.62
C ASP A 231 28.37 -1.44 -27.04
N ILE A 232 27.35 -0.89 -27.73
CA ILE A 232 26.65 0.34 -27.33
C ILE A 232 26.10 0.27 -25.90
N GLY A 233 25.50 -0.85 -25.51
CA GLY A 233 24.96 -1.00 -24.15
C GLY A 233 26.06 -1.09 -23.10
N PHE A 234 27.19 -1.73 -23.42
CA PHE A 234 28.34 -1.75 -22.52
C PHE A 234 28.92 -0.35 -22.29
N MET A 235 28.94 0.49 -23.33
CA MET A 235 29.38 1.89 -23.26
C MET A 235 28.43 2.73 -22.41
N LEU A 236 27.11 2.54 -22.54
CA LEU A 236 26.09 3.30 -21.82
C LEU A 236 26.00 2.95 -20.33
N CYS A 237 26.31 1.71 -19.95
CA CYS A 237 26.13 1.21 -18.60
C CYS A 237 26.88 2.03 -17.53
N PRO A 238 28.18 2.31 -17.62
CA PRO A 238 28.92 3.13 -16.65
C PRO A 238 28.43 4.58 -16.62
N ALA A 239 28.01 5.13 -17.77
CA ALA A 239 27.42 6.48 -17.84
C ALA A 239 26.11 6.57 -17.05
N PHE A 240 25.25 5.56 -17.14
CA PHE A 240 24.03 5.50 -16.33
C PHE A 240 24.35 5.34 -14.84
N PHE A 241 25.38 4.59 -14.44
CA PHE A 241 25.82 4.53 -13.05
C PHE A 241 26.28 5.91 -12.55
N LEU A 242 27.02 6.67 -13.35
CA LEU A 242 27.40 8.03 -13.00
C LEU A 242 26.17 8.93 -12.84
N LEU A 243 25.21 8.88 -13.77
CA LEU A 243 23.96 9.65 -13.67
C LEU A 243 23.14 9.25 -12.46
N SER A 244 23.12 7.97 -12.11
CA SER A 244 22.50 7.49 -10.87
C SER A 244 23.14 8.10 -9.63
N ALA A 245 24.48 8.16 -9.58
CA ALA A 245 25.18 8.79 -8.47
C ALA A 245 24.93 10.29 -8.35
N LEU A 246 24.76 11.01 -9.47
CA LEU A 246 24.53 12.46 -9.49
C LEU A 246 23.05 12.83 -9.38
N ALA A 247 22.14 11.88 -9.49
CA ALA A 247 20.71 12.12 -9.52
C ALA A 247 20.17 12.60 -8.16
N PRO A 248 19.28 13.62 -8.17
CA PRO A 248 18.71 14.14 -6.93
C PRO A 248 17.77 13.12 -6.29
N VAL A 249 17.93 12.94 -5.00
CA VAL A 249 16.99 12.14 -4.16
C VAL A 249 15.83 13.06 -3.78
N ARG A 250 14.62 12.78 -4.25
CA ARG A 250 13.42 13.53 -3.91
C ARG A 250 12.45 12.61 -3.18
N ASN A 251 12.09 12.97 -1.96
CA ASN A 251 10.98 12.35 -1.28
C ASN A 251 9.69 12.83 -1.99
N LEU A 252 9.02 11.91 -2.68
CA LEU A 252 7.70 12.17 -3.24
C LEU A 252 6.70 11.92 -2.11
N GLU A 253 6.00 12.98 -1.68
CA GLU A 253 4.87 12.82 -0.78
C GLU A 253 3.81 11.93 -1.44
N PRO A 254 3.18 11.01 -0.68
CA PRO A 254 2.10 10.19 -1.20
C PRO A 254 0.92 11.10 -1.55
N THR A 255 0.68 11.31 -2.83
CA THR A 255 -0.54 12.01 -3.29
C THR A 255 -1.74 11.12 -3.06
N SER A 256 -2.55 11.48 -2.07
CA SER A 256 -3.82 10.85 -1.76
C SER A 256 -4.80 10.90 -2.95
N GLY A 257 -5.37 9.74 -3.28
CA GLY A 257 -6.67 9.61 -3.89
C GLY A 257 -6.76 9.80 -5.40
N ARG A 258 -6.43 8.79 -6.15
CA ARG A 258 -7.02 8.26 -7.40
C ARG A 258 -6.12 7.17 -7.93
N MET A 259 -6.65 5.97 -8.15
CA MET A 259 -5.94 4.94 -8.92
C MET A 259 -5.57 5.56 -10.26
N ARG A 260 -4.29 5.96 -10.43
CA ARG A 260 -3.81 6.47 -11.70
C ARG A 260 -3.55 5.26 -12.61
N MET A 261 -3.68 5.46 -13.93
CA MET A 261 -3.28 4.50 -14.96
C MET A 261 -1.90 3.87 -14.67
N ALA A 262 -1.01 4.62 -14.02
CA ALA A 262 0.29 4.15 -13.54
C ALA A 262 0.20 3.01 -12.51
N ASP A 263 -0.82 2.99 -11.65
CA ASP A 263 -0.98 1.96 -10.62
C ASP A 263 -1.52 0.66 -11.22
N LEU A 264 -2.36 0.76 -12.27
CA LEU A 264 -2.79 -0.38 -13.09
C LEU A 264 -1.64 -0.97 -13.91
N LEU A 265 -0.81 -0.13 -14.53
CA LEU A 265 0.38 -0.58 -15.25
C LEU A 265 1.35 -1.31 -14.34
N HIS A 266 1.51 -0.88 -13.08
CA HIS A 266 2.36 -1.57 -12.10
C HIS A 266 1.87 -2.99 -11.78
N LEU A 267 0.57 -3.23 -11.74
CA LEU A 267 -0.01 -4.58 -11.55
C LEU A 267 0.34 -5.54 -12.69
N LEU A 268 0.56 -5.01 -13.90
CA LEU A 268 0.82 -5.81 -15.11
C LEU A 268 2.31 -6.10 -15.34
N VAL A 269 3.22 -5.30 -14.76
CA VAL A 269 4.67 -5.42 -15.02
C VAL A 269 5.26 -6.81 -14.75
N PRO A 270 4.93 -7.57 -13.65
CA PRO A 270 5.47 -8.92 -13.46
C PRO A 270 4.98 -9.91 -14.51
N TYR A 271 3.82 -9.66 -15.10
CA TYR A 271 3.23 -10.55 -16.10
C TYR A 271 3.70 -10.25 -17.54
N LEU A 272 4.30 -9.08 -17.78
CA LEU A 272 4.78 -8.70 -19.11
C LEU A 272 5.88 -9.64 -19.63
N PRO A 273 6.93 -9.98 -18.87
CA PRO A 273 7.93 -10.96 -19.30
C PRO A 273 7.31 -12.34 -19.53
N LEU A 274 6.36 -12.75 -18.68
CA LEU A 274 5.66 -14.01 -18.82
C LEU A 274 4.81 -14.05 -20.12
N ALA A 275 4.09 -12.98 -20.43
CA ALA A 275 3.31 -12.88 -21.65
C ALA A 275 4.19 -12.90 -22.90
N ILE A 276 5.31 -12.17 -22.90
CA ILE A 276 6.29 -12.17 -23.99
C ILE A 276 6.86 -13.58 -24.18
N THR A 277 7.28 -14.21 -23.09
CA THR A 277 7.80 -15.59 -23.14
C THR A 277 6.78 -16.58 -23.64
N GLY A 278 5.54 -16.49 -23.16
CA GLY A 278 4.44 -17.36 -23.63
C GLY A 278 4.15 -17.20 -25.10
N LEU A 279 4.10 -15.97 -25.61
CA LEU A 279 3.92 -15.68 -27.04
C LEU A 279 5.10 -16.20 -27.88
N PHE A 280 6.31 -16.05 -27.39
CA PHE A 280 7.50 -16.52 -28.08
C PHE A 280 7.56 -18.06 -28.13
N VAL A 281 7.25 -18.74 -27.02
CA VAL A 281 7.16 -20.21 -26.96
C VAL A 281 6.06 -20.73 -27.89
N LEU A 282 4.90 -20.06 -27.90
CA LEU A 282 3.80 -20.40 -28.79
C LEU A 282 4.19 -20.25 -30.28
N TRP A 283 4.84 -19.13 -30.61
CA TRP A 283 5.36 -18.90 -31.96
C TRP A 283 6.38 -19.96 -32.37
N ASN A 284 7.36 -20.27 -31.49
CA ASN A 284 8.40 -21.28 -31.74
C ASN A 284 7.77 -22.66 -31.99
N THR A 285 6.76 -23.05 -31.20
CA THR A 285 6.06 -24.31 -31.33
C THR A 285 5.21 -24.36 -32.61
N ALA A 286 4.52 -23.26 -32.95
CA ALA A 286 3.72 -23.16 -34.17
C ALA A 286 4.57 -23.21 -35.44
N THR A 287 5.84 -22.79 -35.39
CA THR A 287 6.78 -22.87 -36.52
C THR A 287 7.57 -24.19 -36.58
N GLY A 288 7.16 -25.18 -35.76
CA GLY A 288 7.73 -26.55 -35.79
C GLY A 288 8.91 -26.74 -34.84
N GLY A 289 9.23 -25.76 -33.99
CA GLY A 289 10.22 -25.88 -32.89
C GLY A 289 9.74 -26.89 -31.85
N ARG A 290 10.67 -27.68 -31.28
CA ARG A 290 10.39 -28.60 -30.17
C ARG A 290 10.85 -27.99 -28.87
N LEU A 291 9.99 -28.07 -27.86
CA LEU A 291 10.36 -27.63 -26.49
C LEU A 291 11.28 -28.66 -25.85
N ASN A 292 12.31 -28.17 -25.18
CA ASN A 292 13.21 -29.00 -24.42
C ASN A 292 12.58 -29.31 -23.04
N PRO A 293 12.81 -30.49 -22.43
CA PRO A 293 12.32 -30.80 -21.08
C PRO A 293 12.62 -29.70 -20.03
N MET A 294 13.78 -29.05 -20.12
CA MET A 294 14.15 -27.95 -19.24
C MET A 294 13.19 -26.77 -19.33
N GLU A 295 12.80 -26.38 -20.55
CA GLU A 295 11.84 -25.29 -20.81
C GLU A 295 10.46 -25.61 -20.24
N ILE A 296 10.04 -26.88 -20.38
CA ILE A 296 8.76 -27.35 -19.85
C ILE A 296 8.76 -27.29 -18.31
N TYR A 297 9.84 -27.79 -17.66
CA TYR A 297 9.90 -27.79 -16.20
C TYR A 297 9.98 -26.37 -15.60
N VAL A 298 10.81 -25.50 -16.19
CA VAL A 298 10.91 -24.10 -15.73
C VAL A 298 9.61 -23.35 -16.01
N GLY A 299 8.99 -23.55 -17.18
CA GLY A 299 7.69 -22.97 -17.50
C GLY A 299 6.60 -23.40 -16.52
N LEU A 300 6.55 -24.70 -16.17
CA LEU A 300 5.62 -25.24 -15.17
C LEU A 300 5.87 -24.65 -13.78
N ALA A 301 7.15 -24.52 -13.37
CA ALA A 301 7.50 -23.88 -12.10
C ALA A 301 7.05 -22.41 -12.05
N VAL A 302 7.22 -21.66 -13.16
CA VAL A 302 6.73 -20.27 -13.26
C VAL A 302 5.22 -20.20 -13.12
N VAL A 303 4.49 -21.10 -13.77
CA VAL A 303 3.02 -21.18 -13.64
C VAL A 303 2.62 -21.49 -12.18
N CYS A 304 3.31 -22.42 -11.52
CA CYS A 304 3.10 -22.70 -10.11
C CYS A 304 3.33 -21.44 -9.24
N PHE A 305 4.40 -20.70 -9.47
CA PHE A 305 4.65 -19.46 -8.74
C PHE A 305 3.54 -18.41 -8.97
N VAL A 306 3.04 -18.29 -10.18
CA VAL A 306 1.89 -17.40 -10.48
C VAL A 306 0.65 -17.82 -9.70
N ILE A 307 0.34 -19.12 -9.68
CA ILE A 307 -0.82 -19.64 -8.93
C ILE A 307 -0.68 -19.34 -7.43
N VAL A 308 0.46 -19.68 -6.84
CA VAL A 308 0.74 -19.44 -5.41
C VAL A 308 0.64 -17.94 -5.11
N ARG A 309 1.24 -17.09 -5.93
CA ARG A 309 1.18 -15.64 -5.80
C ARG A 309 -0.26 -15.14 -5.86
N GLN A 310 -1.06 -15.66 -6.78
CA GLN A 310 -2.47 -15.26 -6.93
C GLN A 310 -3.31 -15.68 -5.72
N LEU A 311 -3.10 -16.88 -5.18
CA LEU A 311 -3.76 -17.35 -3.97
C LEU A 311 -3.41 -16.48 -2.75
N LEU A 312 -2.13 -16.15 -2.57
CA LEU A 312 -1.69 -15.27 -1.48
C LEU A 312 -2.32 -13.88 -1.58
N THR A 313 -2.35 -13.29 -2.78
CA THR A 313 -2.99 -11.99 -3.03
C THR A 313 -4.49 -12.04 -2.76
N MET A 314 -5.17 -13.13 -3.13
CA MET A 314 -6.59 -13.32 -2.85
C MET A 314 -6.86 -13.42 -1.34
N MET A 315 -6.03 -14.17 -0.61
CA MET A 315 -6.14 -14.27 0.86
C MET A 315 -5.93 -12.92 1.54
N ASP A 316 -4.98 -12.12 1.07
CA ASP A 316 -4.73 -10.78 1.61
C ASP A 316 -5.90 -9.83 1.34
N ASN A 317 -6.45 -9.86 0.13
CA ASN A 317 -7.63 -9.07 -0.24
C ASN A 317 -8.86 -9.42 0.64
N VAL A 318 -9.10 -10.70 0.91
CA VAL A 318 -10.19 -11.13 1.80
C VAL A 318 -9.99 -10.57 3.21
N ARG A 319 -8.77 -10.65 3.76
CA ARG A 319 -8.45 -10.09 5.09
C ARG A 319 -8.64 -8.58 5.14
N LEU A 320 -8.19 -7.85 4.13
CA LEU A 320 -8.36 -6.39 4.05
C LEU A 320 -9.84 -6.01 3.98
N MET A 321 -10.65 -6.75 3.22
CA MET A 321 -12.09 -6.52 3.16
C MET A 321 -12.78 -6.75 4.51
N ASP A 322 -12.39 -7.78 5.26
CA ASP A 322 -12.93 -8.03 6.59
C ASP A 322 -12.52 -6.93 7.59
N GLN A 323 -11.27 -6.48 7.54
CA GLN A 323 -10.82 -5.34 8.37
C GLN A 323 -11.58 -4.05 8.04
N LEU A 324 -11.81 -3.78 6.77
CA LEU A 324 -12.60 -2.61 6.33
C LEU A 324 -14.06 -2.70 6.79
N ARG A 325 -14.66 -3.89 6.77
CA ARG A 325 -16.03 -4.11 7.28
C ARG A 325 -16.10 -3.82 8.77
N ILE A 326 -15.20 -4.42 9.56
CA ILE A 326 -15.16 -4.21 11.02
C ILE A 326 -14.95 -2.73 11.35
N SER A 327 -13.98 -2.07 10.70
CA SER A 327 -13.71 -0.65 10.91
C SER A 327 -14.91 0.23 10.52
N ARG A 328 -15.58 -0.10 9.42
CA ARG A 328 -16.78 0.62 8.97
C ARG A 328 -17.96 0.45 9.95
N GLU A 329 -18.14 -0.75 10.50
CA GLU A 329 -19.16 -1.02 11.51
C GLU A 329 -18.87 -0.27 12.81
N GLN A 330 -17.61 -0.24 13.26
CA GLN A 330 -17.18 0.55 14.41
C GLN A 330 -17.43 2.05 14.20
N LEU A 331 -16.98 2.61 13.07
CA LEU A 331 -17.22 4.01 12.74
C LEU A 331 -18.72 4.35 12.65
N ARG A 332 -19.53 3.44 12.11
CA ARG A 332 -20.97 3.61 12.05
C ARG A 332 -21.59 3.58 13.45
N HIS A 333 -21.13 2.68 14.32
CA HIS A 333 -21.59 2.61 15.70
C HIS A 333 -21.23 3.89 16.46
N GLU A 334 -19.99 4.36 16.37
CA GLU A 334 -19.52 5.62 16.97
C GLU A 334 -20.31 6.84 16.43
N ALA A 335 -20.64 6.85 15.13
CA ALA A 335 -21.41 7.93 14.53
C ALA A 335 -22.89 7.93 14.93
N THR A 336 -23.42 6.81 15.41
CA THR A 336 -24.86 6.64 15.69
C THR A 336 -25.19 6.40 17.16
N HIS A 337 -24.21 6.09 18.01
CA HIS A 337 -24.43 5.84 19.43
C HIS A 337 -23.63 6.79 20.33
N ASP A 338 -24.12 7.01 21.54
CA ASP A 338 -23.41 7.82 22.55
C ASP A 338 -22.26 6.99 23.16
N PRO A 339 -21.00 7.48 23.18
CA PRO A 339 -19.86 6.71 23.63
C PRO A 339 -19.86 6.41 25.13
N LEU A 340 -20.62 7.16 25.96
CA LEU A 340 -20.70 6.94 27.39
C LEU A 340 -21.75 5.89 27.75
N THR A 341 -22.93 5.98 27.15
CA THR A 341 -24.12 5.19 27.54
C THR A 341 -24.46 4.06 26.58
N SER A 342 -23.83 4.05 25.38
CA SER A 342 -24.06 3.08 24.29
C SER A 342 -25.49 3.09 23.70
N VAL A 343 -26.41 3.94 24.18
CA VAL A 343 -27.72 4.15 23.53
C VAL A 343 -27.55 5.00 22.26
N ALA A 344 -28.62 5.13 21.47
CA ALA A 344 -28.58 5.99 20.29
C ALA A 344 -28.13 7.42 20.66
N ASN A 345 -27.37 8.06 19.76
CA ASN A 345 -27.06 9.48 19.91
C ASN A 345 -28.17 10.34 19.28
N ARG A 346 -28.05 11.67 19.42
CA ARG A 346 -28.99 12.64 18.85
C ARG A 346 -29.20 12.45 17.33
N SER A 347 -28.16 12.08 16.60
CA SER A 347 -28.23 11.89 15.14
C SER A 347 -29.11 10.70 14.75
N LEU A 348 -28.84 9.53 15.37
CA LEU A 348 -29.65 8.33 15.12
C LEU A 348 -31.09 8.49 15.62
N PHE A 349 -31.30 9.16 16.76
CA PHE A 349 -32.64 9.45 17.28
C PHE A 349 -33.44 10.28 16.28
N ARG A 350 -32.86 11.36 15.75
CA ARG A 350 -33.51 12.21 14.74
C ARG A 350 -33.82 11.40 13.46
N GLU A 351 -32.91 10.62 12.96
CA GLU A 351 -33.13 9.75 11.79
C GLU A 351 -34.30 8.79 12.01
N ARG A 352 -34.41 8.17 13.19
CA ARG A 352 -35.50 7.26 13.53
C ARG A 352 -36.86 8.03 13.69
N LEU A 353 -36.83 9.22 14.27
CA LEU A 353 -37.99 10.07 14.40
C LEU A 353 -38.51 10.52 13.02
N ASP A 354 -37.62 10.99 12.13
CA ASP A 354 -37.96 11.36 10.76
C ASP A 354 -38.61 10.19 9.99
N ARG A 355 -38.02 8.99 10.11
CA ARG A 355 -38.60 7.78 9.51
C ARG A 355 -39.95 7.43 10.11
N ALA A 356 -40.09 7.53 11.42
CA ALA A 356 -41.35 7.26 12.09
C ALA A 356 -42.43 8.26 11.67
N LEU A 357 -42.12 9.53 11.50
CA LEU A 357 -43.05 10.56 11.03
C LEU A 357 -43.46 10.37 9.56
N ALA A 358 -42.61 9.76 8.73
CA ALA A 358 -42.89 9.49 7.32
C ALA A 358 -43.92 8.37 7.08
N VAL A 359 -44.30 7.60 8.09
CA VAL A 359 -45.29 6.53 7.97
C VAL A 359 -46.67 7.15 7.79
N ARG A 360 -47.30 6.95 6.61
CA ARG A 360 -48.57 7.58 6.21
C ARG A 360 -49.79 6.96 6.85
N ASP A 361 -49.76 5.63 7.06
CA ASP A 361 -50.90 4.90 7.65
C ASP A 361 -50.48 4.42 9.06
N ARG A 362 -50.90 5.21 10.06
CA ARG A 362 -50.66 4.90 11.46
C ARG A 362 -51.91 4.40 12.14
N SER A 363 -51.90 3.14 12.54
CA SER A 363 -52.90 2.56 13.42
C SER A 363 -52.63 2.82 14.90
N ARG A 364 -51.41 3.31 15.22
CA ARG A 364 -50.93 3.55 16.60
C ARG A 364 -50.31 4.93 16.73
N PRO A 365 -50.40 5.60 17.90
CA PRO A 365 -49.75 6.87 18.10
C PRO A 365 -48.21 6.74 18.12
N LEU A 366 -47.54 7.75 17.59
CA LEU A 366 -46.10 7.93 17.82
C LEU A 366 -45.94 8.77 19.08
N ILE A 367 -45.16 8.26 20.03
CA ILE A 367 -44.93 8.88 21.33
C ILE A 367 -43.46 9.22 21.44
N LEU A 368 -43.14 10.48 21.66
CA LEU A 368 -41.83 10.97 21.94
C LEU A 368 -41.76 11.49 23.37
N LEU A 369 -40.82 10.98 24.14
CA LEU A 369 -40.55 11.46 25.49
C LEU A 369 -39.19 12.16 25.50
N PHE A 370 -39.15 13.37 26.03
CA PHE A 370 -37.96 14.14 26.31
C PHE A 370 -37.72 14.12 27.83
N ILE A 371 -36.56 13.66 28.25
CA ILE A 371 -36.29 13.35 29.66
C ILE A 371 -35.03 14.10 30.07
N ASP A 372 -35.07 14.79 31.20
CA ASP A 372 -33.92 15.47 31.82
C ASP A 372 -33.75 14.95 33.25
N VAL A 373 -32.49 14.63 33.58
CA VAL A 373 -32.13 14.08 34.91
C VAL A 373 -31.95 15.21 35.91
N ASP A 374 -32.93 15.38 36.76
CA ASP A 374 -32.98 16.46 37.75
C ASP A 374 -31.81 16.36 38.75
N GLY A 375 -31.11 17.48 38.95
CA GLY A 375 -30.06 17.57 39.94
C GLY A 375 -28.73 16.90 39.51
N PHE A 376 -28.60 16.44 38.28
CA PHE A 376 -27.38 15.78 37.77
C PHE A 376 -26.13 16.65 37.96
N LYS A 377 -26.21 17.97 37.76
CA LYS A 377 -25.13 18.88 38.00
C LYS A 377 -24.61 18.79 39.47
N ALA A 378 -25.52 18.69 40.44
CA ALA A 378 -25.13 18.57 41.84
C ALA A 378 -24.40 17.23 42.13
N VAL A 379 -24.74 16.16 41.41
CA VAL A 379 -24.01 14.89 41.49
C VAL A 379 -22.55 15.11 41.02
N ASN A 380 -22.36 15.76 39.88
CA ASN A 380 -21.01 16.06 39.37
C ASN A 380 -20.23 17.00 40.30
N ASP A 381 -20.86 18.06 40.76
CA ASP A 381 -20.19 19.06 41.63
C ASP A 381 -19.78 18.47 43.00
N ASN A 382 -20.58 17.55 43.55
CA ASN A 382 -20.34 16.97 44.86
C ASN A 382 -19.49 15.69 44.83
N HIS A 383 -19.55 14.92 43.74
CA HIS A 383 -18.97 13.56 43.67
C HIS A 383 -18.02 13.36 42.49
N GLY A 384 -17.90 14.35 41.59
CA GLY A 384 -17.04 14.31 40.44
C GLY A 384 -17.68 13.66 39.18
N HIS A 385 -17.11 13.96 38.04
CA HIS A 385 -17.64 13.50 36.74
C HIS A 385 -17.72 11.99 36.57
N ALA A 386 -16.79 11.23 37.18
CA ALA A 386 -16.83 9.77 37.08
C ALA A 386 -18.08 9.15 37.70
N GLU A 387 -18.57 9.72 38.82
CA GLU A 387 -19.82 9.34 39.49
C GLU A 387 -21.04 9.70 38.65
N GLY A 388 -21.04 10.94 38.08
CA GLY A 388 -22.07 11.38 37.14
C GLY A 388 -22.15 10.49 35.89
N ASP A 389 -21.03 10.13 35.30
CA ASP A 389 -20.95 9.20 34.17
C ASP A 389 -21.59 7.84 34.47
N TYR A 390 -21.39 7.33 35.68
CA TYR A 390 -22.00 6.09 36.11
C TYR A 390 -23.51 6.22 36.30
N VAL A 391 -23.99 7.36 36.85
CA VAL A 391 -25.44 7.64 36.95
C VAL A 391 -26.06 7.69 35.55
N LEU A 392 -25.44 8.34 34.57
CA LEU A 392 -25.96 8.39 33.19
C LEU A 392 -26.02 7.00 32.53
N ARG A 393 -25.02 6.13 32.74
CA ARG A 393 -25.07 4.74 32.27
C ARG A 393 -26.24 3.98 32.89
N ASN A 394 -26.45 4.15 34.18
CA ASN A 394 -27.59 3.52 34.86
C ASN A 394 -28.96 4.06 34.37
N VAL A 395 -29.07 5.34 34.15
CA VAL A 395 -30.29 5.96 33.57
C VAL A 395 -30.55 5.34 32.19
N ALA A 396 -29.55 5.31 31.29
CA ALA A 396 -29.69 4.70 29.98
C ALA A 396 -30.16 3.25 30.05
N ALA A 397 -29.48 2.44 30.87
CA ALA A 397 -29.83 1.02 31.05
C ALA A 397 -31.26 0.83 31.57
N ARG A 398 -31.70 1.65 32.52
CA ARG A 398 -33.10 1.61 33.04
C ARG A 398 -34.12 2.00 31.98
N LEU A 399 -33.83 3.02 31.19
CA LEU A 399 -34.68 3.42 30.07
C LEU A 399 -34.81 2.27 29.06
N GLU A 400 -33.70 1.63 28.65
CA GLU A 400 -33.72 0.49 27.73
C GLU A 400 -34.52 -0.70 28.28
N HIS A 401 -34.39 -1.02 29.57
CA HIS A 401 -35.15 -2.10 30.19
C HIS A 401 -36.66 -1.78 30.37
N SER A 402 -37.00 -0.53 30.30
CA SER A 402 -38.41 -0.04 30.49
C SER A 402 -39.17 0.08 29.20
N VAL A 403 -38.55 -0.10 28.03
CA VAL A 403 -39.14 -0.04 26.70
C VAL A 403 -38.92 -1.34 25.93
N ARG A 404 -39.58 -1.48 24.78
CA ARG A 404 -39.42 -2.67 23.92
C ARG A 404 -38.15 -2.57 23.09
N PRO A 405 -37.61 -3.68 22.59
CA PRO A 405 -36.41 -3.68 21.72
C PRO A 405 -36.56 -2.87 20.42
N GLU A 406 -37.78 -2.73 19.91
CA GLU A 406 -38.12 -1.94 18.73
C GLU A 406 -38.20 -0.43 19.01
N ASP A 407 -38.40 -0.03 20.28
CA ASP A 407 -38.39 1.37 20.68
C ASP A 407 -36.97 1.94 20.67
N THR A 408 -36.85 3.25 20.68
CA THR A 408 -35.54 3.89 20.63
C THR A 408 -35.30 4.68 21.91
N VAL A 409 -34.23 4.35 22.61
CA VAL A 409 -33.66 5.18 23.68
C VAL A 409 -32.42 5.89 23.13
N ALA A 410 -32.30 7.19 23.41
CA ALA A 410 -31.17 7.99 22.97
C ALA A 410 -30.72 8.96 24.05
N ARG A 411 -29.42 9.29 24.03
CA ARG A 411 -28.90 10.43 24.79
C ARG A 411 -28.75 11.63 23.84
N LEU A 412 -29.48 12.70 24.13
CA LEU A 412 -29.54 13.87 23.27
C LEU A 412 -28.43 14.90 23.57
N GLY A 413 -27.90 14.89 24.80
CA GLY A 413 -26.78 15.71 25.22
C GLY A 413 -26.78 15.87 26.75
N GLY A 414 -25.58 16.00 27.37
CA GLY A 414 -25.50 16.21 28.81
C GLY A 414 -26.26 15.17 29.64
N ASP A 415 -27.30 15.63 30.33
CA ASP A 415 -28.24 14.86 31.16
C ASP A 415 -29.61 14.63 30.48
N GLU A 416 -29.71 14.93 29.16
CA GLU A 416 -30.95 14.82 28.40
C GLU A 416 -31.01 13.49 27.64
N PHE A 417 -32.17 12.79 27.75
CA PHE A 417 -32.48 11.58 27.03
C PHE A 417 -33.76 11.74 26.19
N GLY A 418 -33.82 10.99 25.10
CA GLY A 418 -35.02 10.88 24.26
C GLY A 418 -35.47 9.44 24.19
N VAL A 419 -36.77 9.21 24.25
CA VAL A 419 -37.36 7.89 24.04
C VAL A 419 -38.44 8.03 22.96
N LEU A 420 -38.39 7.16 21.94
CA LEU A 420 -39.32 7.10 20.84
C LEU A 420 -40.04 5.75 20.86
N VAL A 421 -41.35 5.75 21.01
CA VAL A 421 -42.19 4.55 21.14
C VAL A 421 -43.27 4.56 20.05
N ASP A 422 -43.50 3.40 19.44
CA ASP A 422 -44.58 3.21 18.46
C ASP A 422 -45.74 2.47 19.10
N GLY A 423 -46.79 3.21 19.44
CA GLY A 423 -48.00 2.72 20.10
C GLY A 423 -47.93 2.73 21.61
N GLY A 424 -49.07 2.62 22.23
CA GLY A 424 -49.26 2.63 23.69
C GLY A 424 -49.97 3.88 24.19
N ASP A 425 -50.08 3.99 25.49
CA ASP A 425 -50.62 5.14 26.20
C ASP A 425 -49.51 6.03 26.72
N ALA A 426 -49.55 7.32 26.41
CA ALA A 426 -48.50 8.27 26.75
C ALA A 426 -48.33 8.48 28.25
N ASP A 427 -49.42 8.50 29.00
CA ASP A 427 -49.39 8.66 30.45
C ASP A 427 -48.84 7.41 31.13
N GLU A 428 -49.26 6.22 30.66
CA GLU A 428 -48.76 4.96 31.19
C GLU A 428 -47.24 4.76 30.96
N ILE A 429 -46.81 5.05 29.74
CA ILE A 429 -45.38 4.94 29.37
C ILE A 429 -44.57 5.96 30.18
N GLY A 430 -45.02 7.22 30.24
CA GLY A 430 -44.33 8.25 31.01
C GLY A 430 -44.23 7.90 32.49
N ALA A 431 -45.31 7.44 33.10
CA ALA A 431 -45.34 7.02 34.49
C ALA A 431 -44.41 5.84 34.76
N ARG A 432 -44.36 4.81 33.88
CA ARG A 432 -43.46 3.66 33.95
C ARG A 432 -42.00 4.06 33.92
N LEU A 433 -41.62 4.95 32.96
CA LEU A 433 -40.26 5.47 32.85
C LEU A 433 -39.89 6.31 34.09
N LEU A 434 -40.74 7.18 34.55
CA LEU A 434 -40.50 7.98 35.73
C LEU A 434 -40.31 7.08 36.99
N ALA A 435 -41.16 6.10 37.17
CA ALA A 435 -41.02 5.16 38.28
C ALA A 435 -39.67 4.39 38.24
N SER A 436 -39.27 3.89 37.05
CA SER A 436 -38.01 3.23 36.84
C SER A 436 -36.81 4.13 37.19
N LEU A 437 -36.82 5.39 36.81
CA LEU A 437 -35.75 6.34 37.08
C LEU A 437 -35.71 6.81 38.53
N SER A 438 -36.84 6.84 39.23
CA SER A 438 -36.94 7.26 40.63
C SER A 438 -36.37 6.28 41.64
N HIS A 439 -36.07 5.05 41.19
CA HIS A 439 -35.40 4.07 42.07
C HIS A 439 -33.97 4.56 42.38
N PRO A 440 -33.48 4.32 43.62
CA PRO A 440 -32.11 4.70 43.98
C PRO A 440 -31.06 4.10 43.02
N HIS A 441 -30.06 4.89 42.69
CA HIS A 441 -28.89 4.48 41.89
C HIS A 441 -27.75 4.13 42.85
N GLU A 442 -27.36 2.89 42.92
CA GLU A 442 -26.21 2.46 43.71
C GLU A 442 -24.95 2.58 42.85
N VAL A 443 -24.01 3.43 43.29
CA VAL A 443 -22.76 3.71 42.59
C VAL A 443 -21.62 3.62 43.61
N HIS A 444 -20.68 2.72 43.41
CA HIS A 444 -19.51 2.50 44.30
C HIS A 444 -19.87 2.43 45.79
N GLY A 445 -21.02 1.78 46.13
CA GLY A 445 -21.51 1.66 47.51
C GLY A 445 -22.21 2.90 48.05
N ARG A 446 -22.49 3.89 47.23
CA ARG A 446 -23.26 5.11 47.58
C ARG A 446 -24.60 5.07 46.86
N ILE A 447 -25.63 5.57 47.55
CA ILE A 447 -26.98 5.66 47.03
C ILE A 447 -27.27 7.08 46.56
N HIS A 448 -27.44 7.24 45.23
CA HIS A 448 -27.86 8.50 44.61
C HIS A 448 -29.37 8.44 44.30
N ARG A 449 -30.11 9.42 44.76
CA ARG A 449 -31.51 9.62 44.39
C ARG A 449 -31.57 10.74 43.37
N VAL A 450 -31.79 10.38 42.13
CA VAL A 450 -32.05 11.36 41.05
C VAL A 450 -33.50 11.22 40.64
N HIS A 451 -34.09 12.32 40.28
CA HIS A 451 -35.44 12.39 39.70
C HIS A 451 -35.32 12.71 38.23
N ALA A 452 -36.37 12.60 37.49
CA ALA A 452 -36.42 13.02 36.09
C ALA A 452 -37.65 13.85 35.80
N SER A 453 -37.46 14.90 35.01
CA SER A 453 -38.56 15.66 34.43
C SER A 453 -38.82 15.17 33.02
N ILE A 454 -40.02 14.69 32.74
CA ILE A 454 -40.39 14.05 31.48
C ILE A 454 -41.44 14.86 30.77
N GLY A 455 -41.16 15.28 29.53
CA GLY A 455 -42.12 15.86 28.62
C GLY A 455 -42.52 14.90 27.52
N VAL A 456 -43.79 14.77 27.24
CA VAL A 456 -44.31 13.83 26.25
C VAL A 456 -44.99 14.57 25.12
N ALA A 457 -44.67 14.26 23.87
CA ALA A 457 -45.40 14.64 22.68
C ALA A 457 -45.97 13.41 21.99
N GLN A 458 -47.28 13.47 21.65
CA GLN A 458 -47.99 12.36 21.03
C GLN A 458 -48.55 12.74 19.66
N ARG A 459 -48.48 11.83 18.69
CA ARG A 459 -49.00 12.03 17.33
C ARG A 459 -49.80 10.81 16.88
N PHE A 460 -51.05 11.04 16.47
CA PHE A 460 -51.99 10.01 16.06
C PHE A 460 -52.13 9.87 14.53
N SER A 461 -51.72 10.88 13.75
CA SER A 461 -51.91 10.90 12.31
C SER A 461 -50.70 11.47 11.58
N TYR A 462 -50.56 11.05 10.33
CA TYR A 462 -49.57 11.66 9.43
C TYR A 462 -49.97 13.09 9.07
N ASP A 463 -49.04 14.00 9.28
CA ASP A 463 -49.15 15.39 8.84
C ASP A 463 -47.82 15.78 8.16
N PRO A 464 -47.83 16.04 6.83
CA PRO A 464 -46.61 16.36 6.09
C PRO A 464 -45.99 17.72 6.46
N THR A 465 -46.71 18.56 7.21
CA THR A 465 -46.19 19.86 7.67
C THR A 465 -45.46 19.79 8.99
N VAL A 466 -45.56 18.64 9.70
CA VAL A 466 -44.93 18.44 11.00
C VAL A 466 -43.53 17.82 10.82
N THR A 467 -42.55 18.52 11.32
CA THR A 467 -41.15 18.11 11.29
C THR A 467 -40.72 17.42 12.60
N ALA A 468 -39.61 16.73 12.58
CA ALA A 468 -39.00 16.18 13.80
C ALA A 468 -38.70 17.28 14.83
N ASP A 469 -38.31 18.47 14.38
CA ASP A 469 -38.04 19.61 15.27
C ASP A 469 -39.31 20.10 15.98
N ASP A 470 -40.47 20.06 15.31
CA ASP A 470 -41.74 20.43 15.93
C ASP A 470 -42.12 19.46 17.05
N VAL A 471 -41.95 18.16 16.82
CA VAL A 471 -42.27 17.12 17.82
C VAL A 471 -41.28 17.15 19.00
N LEU A 472 -40.01 17.33 18.71
CA LEU A 472 -38.98 17.51 19.74
C LEU A 472 -39.21 18.76 20.56
N GLY A 473 -39.55 19.90 19.92
CA GLY A 473 -39.82 21.14 20.59
C GLY A 473 -41.09 21.05 21.46
N ALA A 474 -42.13 20.31 21.03
CA ALA A 474 -43.32 20.07 21.83
C ALA A 474 -43.02 19.25 23.10
N ALA A 475 -42.21 18.20 22.98
CA ALA A 475 -41.82 17.39 24.13
C ALA A 475 -40.87 18.15 25.07
N ASP A 476 -39.92 18.93 24.55
CA ASP A 476 -39.05 19.80 25.35
C ASP A 476 -39.83 20.84 26.12
N ALA A 477 -40.80 21.52 25.49
CA ALA A 477 -41.67 22.48 26.16
C ALA A 477 -42.51 21.86 27.31
N ALA A 478 -42.96 20.60 27.10
CA ALA A 478 -43.66 19.84 28.14
C ALA A 478 -42.68 19.45 29.30
N MET A 479 -41.46 19.03 28.99
CA MET A 479 -40.42 18.72 29.98
C MET A 479 -40.04 19.98 30.79
N TYR A 480 -39.90 21.13 30.13
CA TYR A 480 -39.64 22.38 30.81
C TYR A 480 -40.78 22.76 31.76
N THR A 481 -42.04 22.46 31.37
CA THR A 481 -43.22 22.66 32.23
C THR A 481 -43.14 21.73 33.45
N ALA A 482 -42.74 20.47 33.30
CA ALA A 482 -42.52 19.55 34.40
C ALA A 482 -41.49 20.11 35.40
N LYS A 483 -40.36 20.64 34.91
CA LYS A 483 -39.35 21.30 35.76
C LYS A 483 -39.91 22.48 36.57
N ARG A 484 -40.78 23.29 35.96
CA ARG A 484 -41.39 24.46 36.61
C ARG A 484 -42.41 24.09 37.68
N LEU A 485 -43.14 22.99 37.49
CA LEU A 485 -44.18 22.53 38.41
C LEU A 485 -43.64 21.79 39.65
N GLY A 486 -42.31 21.59 39.76
CA GLY A 486 -41.70 20.98 40.94
C GLY A 486 -40.77 19.85 40.68
N LYS A 487 -40.51 19.51 39.41
CA LYS A 487 -39.65 18.39 38.96
C LYS A 487 -40.21 17.01 39.33
N GLY A 488 -39.54 15.94 38.88
CA GLY A 488 -39.92 14.58 39.22
C GLY A 488 -41.30 14.17 38.75
N MET A 489 -41.74 14.65 37.59
CA MET A 489 -43.08 14.40 37.06
C MET A 489 -43.10 14.28 35.54
N VAL A 490 -44.22 13.77 35.02
CA VAL A 490 -44.52 13.68 33.58
C VAL A 490 -45.54 14.76 33.22
N VAL A 491 -45.29 15.42 32.10
CA VAL A 491 -46.23 16.36 31.48
C VAL A 491 -46.46 15.99 30.02
N VAL A 492 -47.72 15.82 29.61
CA VAL A 492 -48.06 15.55 28.21
C VAL A 492 -48.39 16.89 27.52
N HIS A 493 -47.80 17.14 26.38
CA HIS A 493 -48.01 18.37 25.62
C HIS A 493 -49.46 18.48 25.16
N GLY A 494 -50.12 19.61 25.46
CA GLY A 494 -51.53 19.86 25.11
C GLY A 494 -52.56 19.23 26.04
N SER A 495 -52.15 18.51 27.08
CA SER A 495 -53.09 18.04 28.12
C SER A 495 -53.28 19.08 29.22
N PRO A 496 -54.48 19.08 29.92
CA PRO A 496 -54.67 19.93 31.09
C PRO A 496 -53.58 19.63 32.14
N LEU A 497 -53.07 20.68 32.78
CA LEU A 497 -52.04 20.54 33.81
C LEU A 497 -52.58 19.73 34.99
N PRO A 498 -51.80 18.83 35.60
CA PRO A 498 -52.21 18.13 36.81
C PRO A 498 -52.54 19.12 37.91
N GLU A 499 -53.68 18.95 38.56
CA GLU A 499 -54.04 19.76 39.74
C GLU A 499 -52.98 19.53 40.83
N MET A 500 -52.38 20.65 41.28
CA MET A 500 -51.44 20.59 42.42
C MET A 500 -52.26 20.37 43.69
N THR A 501 -52.27 19.14 44.21
CA THR A 501 -52.78 18.84 45.53
C THR A 501 -51.68 19.05 46.58
#